data_53d7757bf5e2dd1a94003af493712bf8
#
_entry.id   53d7757bf5e2dd1a94003af493712bf8
#
_cell.length_a   1.000
_cell.length_b   1.000
_cell.length_c   1.000
_cell.angle_alpha   90.00
_cell.angle_beta   90.00
_cell.angle_gamma   90.00
#
_symmetry.space_group_name_H-M   'P 1'
#
loop_
_entity.id
_entity.type
_entity.pdbx_description
1 polymer ?
#
loop_
_entity_poly.entity_id
_entity_poly.type
_entity_poly.pdbx_seq_one_letter_code
_entity_poly.pdbx_strand_id
1 'polypeptide(L)'
;PLAEQTGLITQLTEDIVRKIFADLGLWLRQRPEVHISINLSVDDLRSPTLPKLLDDQLQHWGIAAEQIILEITERGFVDPETTMPVIAHYREAGHRISIDDFGTGYSSLSYLQKLDVDTLKIDKSFVDTLEYRPLTPHIIEMAKALNLATVAEGVETESQRDWLRQHGVQYAQGWLYSKALPKEQFILWAEHNLHAH
;
A
#
# COMPACT_ATOMS: atom_id res chain seq x y z
N PRO A 1 3.71 12.45 -11.67
CA PRO A 1 3.54 13.71 -12.44
C PRO A 1 4.89 14.29 -12.88
N LEU A 2 5.51 15.27 -12.12
CA LEU A 2 6.76 15.91 -12.61
C LEU A 2 7.95 14.95 -12.56
N ALA A 3 8.14 14.21 -11.47
CA ALA A 3 9.25 13.27 -11.31
C ALA A 3 9.19 12.11 -12.33
N GLU A 4 8.00 11.60 -12.64
CA GLU A 4 7.81 10.61 -13.71
C GLU A 4 8.17 11.17 -15.09
N GLN A 5 7.68 12.39 -15.42
CA GLN A 5 7.98 13.05 -16.69
C GLN A 5 9.48 13.35 -16.89
N THR A 6 10.20 13.54 -15.80
CA THR A 6 11.66 13.85 -15.83
C THR A 6 12.54 12.60 -15.65
N GLY A 7 11.95 11.42 -15.44
CA GLY A 7 12.69 10.19 -15.17
C GLY A 7 13.38 10.15 -13.80
N LEU A 8 13.03 11.05 -12.89
CA LEU A 8 13.62 11.14 -11.53
C LEU A 8 12.85 10.35 -10.50
N ILE A 9 11.72 9.72 -10.88
CA ILE A 9 10.83 9.05 -9.92
C ILE A 9 11.54 7.91 -9.21
N THR A 10 12.30 7.08 -9.90
CA THR A 10 13.00 5.94 -9.29
C THR A 10 14.08 6.40 -8.30
N GLN A 11 14.83 7.44 -8.64
CA GLN A 11 15.81 8.02 -7.69
C GLN A 11 15.11 8.55 -6.43
N LEU A 12 13.97 9.22 -6.60
CA LEU A 12 13.16 9.71 -5.48
C LEU A 12 12.66 8.56 -4.62
N THR A 13 12.16 7.49 -5.23
CA THR A 13 11.71 6.29 -4.51
C THR A 13 12.86 5.64 -3.74
N GLU A 14 14.03 5.50 -4.35
CA GLU A 14 15.22 4.99 -3.65
C GLU A 14 15.62 5.86 -2.45
N ASP A 15 15.57 7.18 -2.58
CA ASP A 15 15.88 8.10 -1.48
C ASP A 15 14.84 8.02 -0.36
N ILE A 16 13.54 7.86 -0.71
CA ILE A 16 12.46 7.61 0.24
C ILE A 16 12.70 6.30 0.99
N VAL A 17 13.03 5.21 0.29
CA VAL A 17 13.36 3.90 0.90
C VAL A 17 14.50 4.08 1.90
N ARG A 18 15.63 4.65 1.49
CA ARG A 18 16.76 4.88 2.41
C ARG A 18 16.36 5.69 3.63
N LYS A 19 15.53 6.73 3.42
CA LYS A 19 15.04 7.58 4.50
C LYS A 19 14.12 6.83 5.47
N ILE A 20 13.18 6.02 4.97
CA ILE A 20 12.29 5.21 5.81
C ILE A 20 13.11 4.31 6.72
N PHE A 21 14.06 3.57 6.18
CA PHE A 21 14.89 2.67 6.96
C PHE A 21 15.82 3.41 7.93
N ALA A 22 16.41 4.53 7.53
CA ALA A 22 17.24 5.35 8.42
C ALA A 22 16.44 5.96 9.58
N ASP A 23 15.18 6.34 9.33
CA ASP A 23 14.31 6.95 10.33
C ASP A 23 13.63 5.91 11.24
N LEU A 24 13.17 4.80 10.69
CA LEU A 24 12.27 3.86 11.36
C LEU A 24 12.86 2.44 11.52
N GLY A 25 14.01 2.12 10.91
CA GLY A 25 14.53 0.76 10.86
C GLY A 25 14.69 0.10 12.23
N LEU A 26 15.30 0.80 13.19
CA LEU A 26 15.46 0.26 14.54
C LEU A 26 14.11 0.05 15.26
N TRP A 27 13.17 0.95 15.04
CA TRP A 27 11.85 0.88 15.65
C TRP A 27 11.02 -0.25 15.03
N LEU A 28 11.02 -0.40 13.69
CA LEU A 28 10.34 -1.49 12.97
C LEU A 28 10.87 -2.87 13.39
N ARG A 29 12.18 -3.02 13.57
CA ARG A 29 12.75 -4.27 14.07
C ARG A 29 12.20 -4.68 15.43
N GLN A 30 11.83 -3.73 16.27
CA GLN A 30 11.26 -3.97 17.62
C GLN A 30 9.73 -4.14 17.57
N ARG A 31 9.11 -3.92 16.43
CA ARG A 31 7.66 -3.92 16.22
C ARG A 31 7.30 -4.74 14.98
N PRO A 32 7.44 -6.08 15.03
CA PRO A 32 7.16 -6.94 13.87
C PRO A 32 5.69 -6.90 13.42
N GLU A 33 4.79 -6.43 14.27
CA GLU A 33 3.37 -6.22 13.97
C GLU A 33 3.10 -4.96 13.12
N VAL A 34 4.06 -4.05 13.00
CA VAL A 34 3.91 -2.81 12.24
C VAL A 34 4.37 -3.00 10.80
N HIS A 35 3.57 -2.46 9.89
CA HIS A 35 3.85 -2.47 8.47
C HIS A 35 3.98 -1.04 7.94
N ILE A 36 4.87 -0.85 6.98
CA ILE A 36 5.04 0.41 6.25
C ILE A 36 4.74 0.15 4.78
N SER A 37 3.90 0.98 4.20
CA SER A 37 3.61 0.95 2.76
C SER A 37 4.54 1.89 1.99
N ILE A 38 5.00 1.43 0.83
CA ILE A 38 5.82 2.20 -0.11
C ILE A 38 5.16 2.16 -1.47
N ASN A 39 4.82 3.34 -2.00
CA ASN A 39 4.27 3.47 -3.34
C ASN A 39 5.35 3.23 -4.40
N LEU A 40 5.05 2.37 -5.36
CA LEU A 40 5.87 2.10 -6.53
C LEU A 40 5.20 2.56 -7.81
N SER A 41 5.91 3.35 -8.59
CA SER A 41 5.50 3.73 -9.95
C SER A 41 5.81 2.61 -10.95
N VAL A 42 5.30 2.76 -12.19
CA VAL A 42 5.65 1.85 -13.30
C VAL A 42 7.16 1.82 -13.57
N ASP A 43 7.82 2.96 -13.43
CA ASP A 43 9.28 3.06 -13.65
C ASP A 43 10.06 2.37 -12.52
N ASP A 44 9.55 2.40 -11.28
CA ASP A 44 10.12 1.68 -10.15
C ASP A 44 10.07 0.16 -10.35
N LEU A 45 8.98 -0.35 -10.93
CA LEU A 45 8.85 -1.77 -11.28
C LEU A 45 9.85 -2.21 -12.36
N ARG A 46 10.36 -1.28 -13.18
CA ARG A 46 11.39 -1.53 -14.18
C ARG A 46 12.81 -1.30 -13.67
N SER A 47 12.94 -0.80 -12.45
CA SER A 47 14.25 -0.48 -11.88
C SER A 47 15.05 -1.75 -11.58
N PRO A 48 16.28 -1.87 -12.09
CA PRO A 48 17.15 -2.99 -11.75
C PRO A 48 17.80 -2.85 -10.37
N THR A 49 17.74 -1.67 -9.75
CA THR A 49 18.45 -1.32 -8.50
C THR A 49 17.56 -1.35 -7.27
N LEU A 50 16.26 -1.06 -7.43
CA LEU A 50 15.33 -0.97 -6.31
C LEU A 50 15.13 -2.29 -5.54
N PRO A 51 14.99 -3.46 -6.18
CA PRO A 51 14.87 -4.72 -5.45
C PRO A 51 16.08 -4.98 -4.56
N LYS A 52 17.29 -4.83 -5.10
CA LYS A 52 18.54 -4.99 -4.33
C LYS A 52 18.63 -3.99 -3.19
N LEU A 53 18.23 -2.74 -3.40
CA LEU A 53 18.22 -1.73 -2.33
C LEU A 53 17.30 -2.16 -1.17
N LEU A 54 16.09 -2.63 -1.47
CA LEU A 54 15.16 -3.13 -0.45
C LEU A 54 15.77 -4.30 0.32
N ASP A 55 16.33 -5.30 -0.35
CA ASP A 55 16.97 -6.45 0.28
C ASP A 55 18.14 -6.02 1.19
N ASP A 56 19.02 -5.15 0.70
CA ASP A 56 20.16 -4.63 1.46
C ASP A 56 19.68 -3.88 2.73
N GLN A 57 18.61 -3.09 2.64
CA GLN A 57 18.05 -2.36 3.77
C GLN A 57 17.40 -3.31 4.79
N LEU A 58 16.59 -4.27 4.34
CA LEU A 58 15.96 -5.27 5.20
C LEU A 58 17.01 -6.07 5.97
N GLN A 59 18.04 -6.53 5.29
CA GLN A 59 19.15 -7.28 5.89
C GLN A 59 19.93 -6.41 6.90
N HIS A 60 20.26 -5.17 6.53
CA HIS A 60 21.03 -4.26 7.39
C HIS A 60 20.31 -3.99 8.72
N TRP A 61 18.99 -3.75 8.66
CA TRP A 61 18.22 -3.41 9.85
C TRP A 61 17.62 -4.63 10.56
N GLY A 62 17.64 -5.82 9.94
CA GLY A 62 17.06 -7.04 10.48
C GLY A 62 15.53 -6.96 10.56
N ILE A 63 14.91 -6.43 9.50
CA ILE A 63 13.46 -6.27 9.33
C ILE A 63 12.95 -7.36 8.40
N ALA A 64 11.78 -7.95 8.72
CA ALA A 64 11.14 -8.91 7.86
C ALA A 64 10.51 -8.22 6.63
N ALA A 65 10.59 -8.84 5.45
CA ALA A 65 10.08 -8.26 4.22
C ALA A 65 8.56 -8.04 4.28
N GLU A 66 7.83 -8.88 5.02
CA GLU A 66 6.39 -8.75 5.25
C GLU A 66 6.00 -7.42 5.92
N GLN A 67 6.93 -6.75 6.61
CA GLN A 67 6.69 -5.44 7.21
C GLN A 67 6.69 -4.30 6.20
N ILE A 68 7.20 -4.54 4.99
CA ILE A 68 7.22 -3.55 3.90
C ILE A 68 6.22 -3.98 2.84
N ILE A 69 5.11 -3.26 2.78
CA ILE A 69 4.05 -3.45 1.79
C ILE A 69 4.37 -2.58 0.57
N LEU A 70 4.36 -3.16 -0.61
CA LEU A 70 4.58 -2.43 -1.85
C LEU A 70 3.23 -2.10 -2.48
N GLU A 71 2.93 -0.81 -2.62
CA GLU A 71 1.67 -0.32 -3.18
C GLU A 71 1.90 0.03 -4.65
N ILE A 72 1.12 -0.61 -5.53
CA ILE A 72 1.23 -0.46 -6.98
C ILE A 72 -0.13 0.01 -7.48
N THR A 73 -0.17 1.16 -8.16
CA THR A 73 -1.42 1.67 -8.72
C THR A 73 -1.95 0.73 -9.80
N GLU A 74 -3.26 0.76 -10.03
CA GLU A 74 -3.94 -0.02 -11.07
C GLU A 74 -3.25 0.11 -12.44
N ARG A 75 -2.68 1.27 -12.75
CA ARG A 75 -1.92 1.52 -13.99
C ARG A 75 -0.61 0.74 -14.09
N GLY A 76 0.00 0.38 -12.96
CA GLY A 76 1.20 -0.45 -12.93
C GLY A 76 0.99 -1.84 -13.50
N PHE A 77 -0.26 -2.27 -13.59
CA PHE A 77 -0.64 -3.60 -14.10
C PHE A 77 -1.08 -3.61 -15.58
N VAL A 78 -0.96 -2.50 -16.31
CA VAL A 78 -1.37 -2.41 -17.71
C VAL A 78 -0.49 -3.26 -18.64
N ASP A 79 0.79 -3.45 -18.29
CA ASP A 79 1.73 -4.31 -19.03
C ASP A 79 2.09 -5.56 -18.19
N PRO A 80 1.28 -6.63 -18.31
CA PRO A 80 1.46 -7.85 -17.52
C PRO A 80 2.79 -8.56 -17.75
N GLU A 81 3.27 -8.57 -18.98
CA GLU A 81 4.48 -9.30 -19.33
C GLU A 81 5.71 -8.74 -18.60
N THR A 82 5.72 -7.43 -18.39
CA THR A 82 6.78 -6.73 -17.64
C THR A 82 6.53 -6.78 -16.13
N THR A 83 5.29 -6.60 -15.68
CA THR A 83 4.97 -6.38 -14.27
C THR A 83 4.91 -7.70 -13.46
N MET A 84 4.36 -8.77 -14.04
CA MET A 84 4.18 -10.04 -13.32
C MET A 84 5.49 -10.65 -12.80
N PRO A 85 6.59 -10.72 -13.60
CA PRO A 85 7.85 -11.24 -13.08
C PRO A 85 8.43 -10.43 -11.94
N VAL A 86 8.24 -9.11 -11.95
CA VAL A 86 8.72 -8.21 -10.89
C VAL A 86 7.93 -8.42 -9.61
N ILE A 87 6.59 -8.52 -9.71
CA ILE A 87 5.73 -8.85 -8.56
C ILE A 87 6.11 -10.20 -7.97
N ALA A 88 6.29 -11.23 -8.81
CA ALA A 88 6.70 -12.55 -8.35
C ALA A 88 8.04 -12.48 -7.59
N HIS A 89 9.01 -11.70 -8.08
CA HIS A 89 10.27 -11.49 -7.39
C HIS A 89 10.09 -10.88 -5.99
N TYR A 90 9.29 -9.82 -5.84
CA TYR A 90 9.01 -9.21 -4.54
C TYR A 90 8.23 -10.15 -3.62
N ARG A 91 7.31 -10.95 -4.16
CA ARG A 91 6.58 -11.98 -3.41
C ARG A 91 7.51 -13.08 -2.89
N GLU A 92 8.43 -13.57 -3.73
CA GLU A 92 9.45 -14.56 -3.33
C GLU A 92 10.39 -14.02 -2.24
N ALA A 93 10.69 -12.71 -2.26
CA ALA A 93 11.42 -12.02 -1.21
C ALA A 93 10.62 -11.85 0.10
N GLY A 94 9.29 -12.10 0.09
CA GLY A 94 8.41 -12.04 1.24
C GLY A 94 7.61 -10.73 1.38
N HIS A 95 7.71 -9.80 0.43
CA HIS A 95 6.91 -8.57 0.46
C HIS A 95 5.44 -8.85 0.24
N ARG A 96 4.59 -8.08 0.91
CA ARG A 96 3.17 -7.99 0.60
C ARG A 96 2.94 -6.96 -0.50
N ILE A 97 1.98 -7.25 -1.39
CA ILE A 97 1.63 -6.37 -2.51
C ILE A 97 0.21 -5.85 -2.32
N SER A 98 0.03 -4.56 -2.50
CA SER A 98 -1.26 -3.90 -2.46
C SER A 98 -1.56 -3.22 -3.79
N ILE A 99 -2.80 -3.34 -4.28
CA ILE A 99 -3.29 -2.57 -5.42
C ILE A 99 -3.81 -1.24 -4.92
N ASP A 100 -3.24 -0.15 -5.40
CA ASP A 100 -3.61 1.21 -5.04
C ASP A 100 -4.54 1.86 -6.07
N ASP A 101 -5.31 2.88 -5.65
CA ASP A 101 -6.26 3.66 -6.47
C ASP A 101 -7.26 2.80 -7.26
N PHE A 102 -7.69 1.66 -6.69
CA PHE A 102 -8.54 0.72 -7.42
C PHE A 102 -9.89 1.32 -7.79
N GLY A 103 -10.27 1.10 -9.07
CA GLY A 103 -11.53 1.57 -9.66
C GLY A 103 -11.44 2.92 -10.38
N THR A 104 -10.26 3.56 -10.39
CA THR A 104 -10.01 4.81 -11.11
C THR A 104 -9.42 4.58 -12.51
N GLY A 105 -9.07 3.33 -12.85
CA GLY A 105 -8.39 2.94 -14.09
C GLY A 105 -9.15 1.92 -14.93
N TYR A 106 -8.41 1.10 -15.67
CA TYR A 106 -8.90 0.16 -16.70
C TYR A 106 -8.64 -1.31 -16.37
N SER A 107 -8.59 -1.71 -15.10
CA SER A 107 -8.28 -3.11 -14.78
C SER A 107 -9.38 -4.05 -15.23
N SER A 108 -8.99 -5.07 -15.99
CA SER A 108 -9.85 -6.20 -16.30
C SER A 108 -9.91 -7.13 -15.08
N LEU A 109 -11.11 -7.50 -14.65
CA LEU A 109 -11.34 -8.50 -13.58
C LEU A 109 -10.59 -9.82 -13.85
N SER A 110 -10.50 -10.24 -15.13
CA SER A 110 -9.76 -11.43 -15.52
C SER A 110 -8.25 -11.32 -15.26
N TYR A 111 -7.77 -10.10 -15.14
CA TYR A 111 -6.39 -9.80 -14.85
C TYR A 111 -6.12 -9.83 -13.33
N LEU A 112 -6.97 -9.20 -12.55
CA LEU A 112 -6.88 -9.24 -11.09
C LEU A 112 -6.83 -10.67 -10.53
N GLN A 113 -7.56 -11.61 -11.14
CA GLN A 113 -7.54 -13.02 -10.76
C GLN A 113 -6.17 -13.71 -10.94
N LYS A 114 -5.30 -13.15 -11.75
CA LYS A 114 -3.95 -13.69 -12.03
C LYS A 114 -2.86 -13.04 -11.19
N LEU A 115 -3.18 -11.91 -10.56
CA LEU A 115 -2.23 -11.20 -9.71
C LEU A 115 -2.11 -11.89 -8.36
N ASP A 116 -0.87 -12.16 -7.97
CA ASP A 116 -0.56 -12.61 -6.61
C ASP A 116 -0.38 -11.38 -5.72
N VAL A 117 -1.49 -10.84 -5.25
CA VAL A 117 -1.57 -9.64 -4.41
C VAL A 117 -2.37 -9.93 -3.13
N ASP A 118 -2.14 -9.17 -2.07
CA ASP A 118 -2.73 -9.41 -0.75
C ASP A 118 -3.90 -8.46 -0.46
N THR A 119 -3.83 -7.23 -0.98
CA THR A 119 -4.71 -6.15 -0.54
C THR A 119 -5.17 -5.32 -1.72
N LEU A 120 -6.40 -4.85 -1.61
CA LEU A 120 -7.01 -3.89 -2.52
C LEU A 120 -7.35 -2.62 -1.74
N LYS A 121 -6.83 -1.47 -2.18
CA LYS A 121 -7.12 -0.17 -1.59
C LYS A 121 -8.28 0.49 -2.34
N ILE A 122 -9.31 0.87 -1.60
CA ILE A 122 -10.51 1.52 -2.10
C ILE A 122 -10.24 3.03 -2.09
N ASP A 123 -10.13 3.62 -3.28
CA ASP A 123 -9.81 5.05 -3.43
C ASP A 123 -10.80 5.96 -2.69
N LYS A 124 -10.29 7.10 -2.22
CA LYS A 124 -11.06 8.11 -1.49
C LYS A 124 -12.34 8.54 -2.22
N SER A 125 -12.34 8.62 -3.55
CA SER A 125 -13.51 9.04 -4.33
C SER A 125 -14.70 8.12 -4.13
N PHE A 126 -14.49 6.83 -3.86
CA PHE A 126 -15.54 5.88 -3.51
C PHE A 126 -15.98 6.02 -2.05
N VAL A 127 -15.07 6.36 -1.14
CA VAL A 127 -15.37 6.62 0.27
C VAL A 127 -16.19 7.91 0.42
N ASP A 128 -15.87 8.95 -0.35
CA ASP A 128 -16.61 10.22 -0.34
C ASP A 128 -18.06 10.09 -0.88
N THR A 129 -18.33 9.03 -1.67
CA THR A 129 -19.63 8.84 -2.32
C THR A 129 -20.49 7.72 -1.70
N LEU A 130 -20.11 7.20 -0.53
CA LEU A 130 -20.82 6.10 0.15
C LEU A 130 -22.32 6.32 0.30
N GLU A 131 -22.75 7.56 0.54
CA GLU A 131 -24.16 7.90 0.76
C GLU A 131 -24.98 8.02 -0.55
N TYR A 132 -24.35 8.31 -1.69
CA TYR A 132 -25.04 8.72 -2.91
C TYR A 132 -24.90 7.76 -4.09
N ARG A 133 -23.82 7.02 -4.18
CA ARG A 133 -23.53 6.08 -5.27
C ARG A 133 -22.74 4.87 -4.74
N PRO A 134 -23.41 3.84 -4.24
CA PRO A 134 -22.73 2.73 -3.59
C PRO A 134 -22.11 1.75 -4.61
N LEU A 135 -21.02 2.15 -5.28
CA LEU A 135 -20.15 1.21 -5.99
C LEU A 135 -19.23 0.45 -5.01
N THR A 136 -18.96 1.06 -3.86
CA THR A 136 -18.09 0.50 -2.82
C THR A 136 -18.51 -0.89 -2.35
N PRO A 137 -19.80 -1.24 -2.15
CA PRO A 137 -20.21 -2.61 -1.83
C PRO A 137 -19.76 -3.62 -2.89
N HIS A 138 -19.85 -3.28 -4.17
CA HIS A 138 -19.44 -4.19 -5.25
C HIS A 138 -17.92 -4.38 -5.30
N ILE A 139 -17.14 -3.33 -5.00
CA ILE A 139 -15.67 -3.43 -4.85
C ILE A 139 -15.33 -4.36 -3.68
N ILE A 140 -16.01 -4.23 -2.54
CA ILE A 140 -15.82 -5.06 -1.36
C ILE A 140 -16.17 -6.53 -1.67
N GLU A 141 -17.30 -6.78 -2.33
CA GLU A 141 -17.72 -8.13 -2.74
C GLU A 141 -16.72 -8.77 -3.68
N MET A 142 -16.21 -8.00 -4.64
CA MET A 142 -15.19 -8.46 -5.58
C MET A 142 -13.89 -8.80 -4.85
N ALA A 143 -13.41 -7.93 -3.95
CA ALA A 143 -12.21 -8.20 -3.16
C ALA A 143 -12.37 -9.47 -2.33
N LYS A 144 -13.54 -9.68 -1.70
CA LYS A 144 -13.86 -10.92 -0.98
C LYS A 144 -13.84 -12.14 -1.89
N ALA A 145 -14.42 -12.04 -3.09
CA ALA A 145 -14.43 -13.14 -4.06
C ALA A 145 -13.02 -13.52 -4.55
N LEU A 146 -12.10 -12.57 -4.54
CA LEU A 146 -10.68 -12.75 -4.87
C LEU A 146 -9.81 -13.08 -3.66
N ASN A 147 -10.40 -13.19 -2.46
CA ASN A 147 -9.69 -13.41 -1.19
C ASN A 147 -8.65 -12.32 -0.88
N LEU A 148 -8.94 -11.07 -1.25
CA LEU A 148 -8.10 -9.91 -0.97
C LEU A 148 -8.60 -9.20 0.29
N ALA A 149 -7.67 -8.74 1.12
CA ALA A 149 -7.97 -7.78 2.17
C ALA A 149 -8.35 -6.42 1.56
N THR A 150 -9.13 -5.61 2.27
CA THR A 150 -9.50 -4.27 1.81
C THR A 150 -9.01 -3.19 2.77
N VAL A 151 -8.48 -2.12 2.20
CA VAL A 151 -8.14 -0.87 2.90
C VAL A 151 -8.96 0.26 2.30
N ALA A 152 -9.74 0.97 3.10
CA ALA A 152 -10.43 2.18 2.64
C ALA A 152 -9.55 3.41 2.87
N GLU A 153 -9.42 4.24 1.82
CA GLU A 153 -8.61 5.45 1.86
C GLU A 153 -9.43 6.71 2.09
N GLY A 154 -8.78 7.71 2.66
CA GLY A 154 -9.38 9.04 2.83
C GLY A 154 -10.58 9.05 3.78
N VAL A 155 -10.62 8.16 4.77
CA VAL A 155 -11.67 8.14 5.80
C VAL A 155 -11.51 9.37 6.69
N GLU A 156 -12.53 10.24 6.70
CA GLU A 156 -12.50 11.53 7.42
C GLU A 156 -13.54 11.62 8.54
N THR A 157 -14.58 10.76 8.51
CA THR A 157 -15.66 10.79 9.49
C THR A 157 -15.91 9.44 10.14
N GLU A 158 -16.47 9.46 11.36
CA GLU A 158 -16.89 8.24 12.05
C GLU A 158 -17.99 7.49 11.30
N SER A 159 -18.90 8.21 10.65
CA SER A 159 -19.96 7.61 9.82
C SER A 159 -19.39 6.79 8.69
N GLN A 160 -18.36 7.30 7.97
CA GLN A 160 -17.65 6.55 6.93
C GLN A 160 -16.99 5.30 7.51
N ARG A 161 -16.24 5.43 8.61
CA ARG A 161 -15.60 4.31 9.31
C ARG A 161 -16.61 3.22 9.66
N ASP A 162 -17.71 3.59 10.30
CA ASP A 162 -18.70 2.64 10.80
C ASP A 162 -19.43 1.94 9.65
N TRP A 163 -19.73 2.67 8.58
CA TRP A 163 -20.30 2.11 7.37
C TRP A 163 -19.36 1.07 6.73
N LEU A 164 -18.08 1.43 6.53
CA LEU A 164 -17.05 0.55 5.95
C LEU A 164 -16.87 -0.71 6.80
N ARG A 165 -16.79 -0.57 8.12
CA ARG A 165 -16.68 -1.68 9.06
C ARG A 165 -17.89 -2.64 8.99
N GLN A 166 -19.11 -2.10 8.90
CA GLN A 166 -20.34 -2.90 8.77
C GLN A 166 -20.36 -3.71 7.46
N HIS A 167 -19.75 -3.20 6.39
CA HIS A 167 -19.64 -3.89 5.11
C HIS A 167 -18.43 -4.83 5.01
N GLY A 168 -17.62 -4.91 6.07
CA GLY A 168 -16.54 -5.88 6.19
C GLY A 168 -15.22 -5.42 5.57
N VAL A 169 -14.99 -4.12 5.46
CA VAL A 169 -13.65 -3.55 5.19
C VAL A 169 -12.78 -3.79 6.40
N GLN A 170 -11.59 -4.36 6.19
CA GLN A 170 -10.69 -4.77 7.27
C GLN A 170 -9.85 -3.63 7.81
N TYR A 171 -9.40 -2.72 6.95
CA TYR A 171 -8.50 -1.63 7.29
C TYR A 171 -9.01 -0.31 6.75
N ALA A 172 -8.65 0.77 7.40
CA ALA A 172 -8.99 2.12 6.96
C ALA A 172 -7.86 3.09 7.27
N GLN A 173 -7.60 4.03 6.36
CA GLN A 173 -6.66 5.12 6.56
C GLN A 173 -7.31 6.46 6.17
N GLY A 174 -6.89 7.54 6.81
CA GLY A 174 -7.40 8.88 6.52
C GLY A 174 -7.26 9.84 7.70
N TRP A 175 -7.75 11.04 7.49
CA TRP A 175 -7.63 12.13 8.48
C TRP A 175 -8.43 11.90 9.75
N LEU A 176 -9.38 10.99 9.74
CA LEU A 176 -10.06 10.56 10.96
C LEU A 176 -9.06 9.99 11.99
N TYR A 177 -8.03 9.31 11.54
CA TYR A 177 -7.02 8.68 12.40
C TYR A 177 -5.84 9.59 12.66
N SER A 178 -5.21 10.10 11.59
CA SER A 178 -4.12 11.06 11.69
C SER A 178 -3.84 11.72 10.33
N LYS A 179 -3.34 12.94 10.36
CA LYS A 179 -2.64 13.54 9.22
C LYS A 179 -1.19 13.06 9.20
N ALA A 180 -0.45 13.36 8.12
CA ALA A 180 0.98 13.07 8.07
C ALA A 180 1.71 13.70 9.26
N LEU A 181 2.55 12.91 9.91
CA LEU A 181 3.30 13.27 11.10
C LEU A 181 4.81 13.24 10.84
N PRO A 182 5.58 14.15 11.43
CA PRO A 182 7.04 14.00 11.54
C PRO A 182 7.37 12.70 12.28
N LYS A 183 8.57 12.15 12.04
CA LYS A 183 9.06 10.87 12.58
C LYS A 183 8.78 10.68 14.07
N GLU A 184 9.19 11.63 14.89
CA GLU A 184 9.08 11.52 16.36
C GLU A 184 7.61 11.49 16.81
N GLN A 185 6.77 12.31 16.17
CA GLN A 185 5.34 12.34 16.47
C GLN A 185 4.65 11.07 15.97
N PHE A 186 5.07 10.55 14.81
CA PHE A 186 4.55 9.28 14.29
C PHE A 186 4.85 8.12 15.24
N ILE A 187 6.08 8.00 15.72
CA ILE A 187 6.46 6.93 16.67
C ILE A 187 5.62 7.04 17.95
N LEU A 188 5.50 8.23 18.54
CA LEU A 188 4.69 8.43 19.74
C LEU A 188 3.20 8.10 19.50
N TRP A 189 2.65 8.51 18.37
CA TRP A 189 1.28 8.20 18.00
C TRP A 189 1.08 6.69 17.81
N ALA A 190 1.99 6.02 17.11
CA ALA A 190 1.93 4.59 16.87
C ALA A 190 2.01 3.80 18.19
N GLU A 191 2.98 4.11 19.07
CA GLU A 191 3.10 3.47 20.38
C GLU A 191 1.83 3.61 21.23
N HIS A 192 1.21 4.79 21.21
CA HIS A 192 -0.04 5.03 21.94
C HIS A 192 -1.19 4.17 21.40
N ASN A 193 -1.27 4.00 20.08
CA ASN A 193 -2.39 3.30 19.44
C ASN A 193 -2.18 1.78 19.32
N LEU A 194 -0.95 1.28 19.25
CA LEU A 194 -0.64 -0.15 19.25
C LEU A 194 -1.08 -0.86 20.55
N HIS A 195 -1.16 -0.14 21.67
CA HIS A 195 -1.55 -0.67 22.98
C HIS A 195 -3.04 -0.45 23.31
N ALA A 196 -3.79 0.18 22.41
CA ALA A 196 -5.21 0.53 22.65
C ALA A 196 -6.20 -0.54 22.14
N HIS A 197 -5.72 -1.72 21.72
CA HIS A 197 -6.56 -2.81 21.18
C HIS A 197 -6.29 -4.14 21.88
#